data_256352605bc09e0e6ab91485d0b44870
#
_entry.id   256352605bc09e0e6ab91485d0b44870
#
_cell.length_a   1.000
_cell.length_b   1.000
_cell.length_c   1.000
_cell.angle_alpha   90.00
_cell.angle_beta   90.00
_cell.angle_gamma   90.00
#
_symmetry.space_group_name_H-M   'P 1'
#
loop_
_entity.id
_entity.type
_entity.pdbx_description
1 polymer ?
#
loop_
_entity_poly.entity_id
_entity_poly.type
_entity_poly.pdbx_seq_one_letter_code
_entity_poly.pdbx_strand_id
1 'polypeptide(L)'
;GKKGFSSAPGIFRAITGKDNTAQLGTLALIIPVIIYMWYVSIEAWCLGYAWKYWSGGMQAIVMAAQDAAPAGGKIDAGIKAVQNYLLHFAGVVPENDITSSGNFRIIREFTEGCLPFLLVCFTINFILIYRGINKGIEWFCKLAMPALLFCAVIILIRVLTLGTPNPNNPDASILNGLGFMWNPIGHNLIDG
;
A
#
# COMPACT_ATOMS: atom_id res chain seq x y z
N GLY A 1 4.28 -23.13 -25.41
CA GLY A 1 3.43 -23.30 -26.58
C GLY A 1 3.95 -24.32 -27.60
N LYS A 2 3.07 -24.86 -28.41
CA LYS A 2 3.36 -25.89 -29.44
C LYS A 2 4.47 -25.50 -30.45
N LYS A 3 4.91 -24.24 -30.52
CA LYS A 3 5.94 -23.76 -31.48
C LYS A 3 7.28 -23.39 -30.82
N GLY A 4 7.52 -23.72 -29.56
CA GLY A 4 8.80 -23.50 -28.89
C GLY A 4 9.14 -22.05 -28.56
N PHE A 5 8.23 -21.12 -28.77
CA PHE A 5 8.44 -19.70 -28.39
C PHE A 5 8.02 -19.46 -26.94
N SER A 6 8.95 -18.99 -26.12
CA SER A 6 8.76 -18.72 -24.70
C SER A 6 8.67 -17.23 -24.36
N SER A 7 8.75 -16.34 -25.35
CA SER A 7 8.69 -14.90 -25.16
C SER A 7 7.60 -14.24 -26.00
N ALA A 8 6.98 -13.17 -25.48
CA ALA A 8 5.94 -12.42 -26.20
C ALA A 8 6.42 -11.87 -27.55
N PRO A 9 7.61 -11.26 -27.69
CA PRO A 9 8.13 -10.82 -28.99
C PRO A 9 8.26 -11.97 -29.99
N GLY A 10 8.74 -13.16 -29.56
CA GLY A 10 8.87 -14.33 -30.41
C GLY A 10 7.52 -14.86 -30.89
N ILE A 11 6.50 -14.82 -30.07
CA ILE A 11 5.13 -15.23 -30.42
C ILE A 11 4.54 -14.29 -31.48
N PHE A 12 4.65 -12.98 -31.29
CA PHE A 12 4.16 -12.00 -32.27
C PHE A 12 4.84 -12.10 -33.62
N ARG A 13 6.16 -12.30 -33.63
CA ARG A 13 6.93 -12.56 -34.86
C ARG A 13 6.46 -13.83 -35.55
N ALA A 14 6.20 -14.90 -34.80
CA ALA A 14 5.77 -16.19 -35.34
C ALA A 14 4.36 -16.16 -35.93
N ILE A 15 3.47 -15.33 -35.42
CA ILE A 15 2.08 -15.19 -35.89
C ILE A 15 2.04 -14.34 -37.16
N THR A 16 2.75 -13.22 -37.18
CA THR A 16 2.62 -12.21 -38.24
C THR A 16 3.65 -12.33 -39.34
N GLY A 17 4.75 -13.08 -39.10
CA GLY A 17 5.84 -13.23 -40.07
C GLY A 17 6.67 -11.97 -40.33
N LYS A 18 6.43 -10.87 -39.59
CA LYS A 18 7.10 -9.58 -39.76
C LYS A 18 7.94 -9.23 -38.51
N ASP A 19 9.17 -8.75 -38.72
CA ASP A 19 10.07 -8.37 -37.64
C ASP A 19 9.57 -7.15 -36.84
N ASN A 20 8.89 -6.21 -37.51
CA ASN A 20 8.35 -5.02 -36.84
C ASN A 20 7.28 -5.34 -35.79
N THR A 21 6.58 -6.46 -35.86
CA THR A 21 5.58 -6.87 -34.89
C THR A 21 6.18 -7.45 -33.61
N ALA A 22 7.45 -7.82 -33.61
CA ALA A 22 8.17 -8.15 -32.38
C ALA A 22 8.23 -6.97 -31.41
N GLN A 23 8.22 -5.72 -31.92
CA GLN A 23 8.19 -4.50 -31.09
C GLN A 23 6.89 -4.39 -30.27
N LEU A 24 5.75 -4.83 -30.81
CA LEU A 24 4.49 -4.89 -30.04
C LEU A 24 4.58 -5.89 -28.88
N GLY A 25 5.30 -7.01 -29.09
CA GLY A 25 5.59 -7.96 -28.02
C GLY A 25 6.49 -7.38 -26.92
N THR A 26 7.36 -6.43 -27.26
CA THR A 26 8.19 -5.72 -26.27
C THR A 26 7.35 -4.79 -25.40
N LEU A 27 6.34 -4.10 -25.96
CA LEU A 27 5.39 -3.31 -25.18
C LEU A 27 4.66 -4.16 -24.11
N ALA A 28 4.32 -5.40 -24.47
CA ALA A 28 3.70 -6.34 -23.52
C ALA A 28 4.61 -6.71 -22.33
N LEU A 29 5.93 -6.53 -22.43
CA LEU A 29 6.89 -6.71 -21.33
C LEU A 29 7.05 -5.45 -20.48
N ILE A 30 6.90 -4.27 -21.07
CA ILE A 30 7.02 -2.99 -20.35
C ILE A 30 5.89 -2.81 -19.33
N ILE A 31 4.66 -3.19 -19.68
CA ILE A 31 3.49 -3.05 -18.81
C ILE A 31 3.69 -3.76 -17.46
N PRO A 32 4.05 -5.06 -17.40
CA PRO A 32 4.33 -5.72 -16.12
C PRO A 32 5.46 -5.08 -15.33
N VAL A 33 6.49 -4.54 -15.98
CA VAL A 33 7.60 -3.86 -15.29
C VAL A 33 7.13 -2.59 -14.60
N ILE A 34 6.35 -1.75 -15.28
CA ILE A 34 5.78 -0.53 -14.70
C ILE A 34 4.85 -0.87 -13.53
N ILE A 35 3.97 -1.86 -13.71
CA ILE A 35 3.08 -2.34 -12.66
C ILE A 35 3.87 -2.84 -11.46
N TYR A 36 4.92 -3.63 -11.69
CA TYR A 36 5.78 -4.17 -10.64
C TYR A 36 6.44 -3.06 -9.82
N MET A 37 6.99 -2.02 -10.47
CA MET A 37 7.59 -0.88 -9.76
C MET A 37 6.59 -0.18 -8.84
N TRP A 38 5.35 -0.03 -9.29
CA TRP A 38 4.27 0.54 -8.48
C TRP A 38 3.92 -0.35 -7.27
N TYR A 39 3.76 -1.65 -7.51
CA TYR A 39 3.40 -2.60 -6.44
C TYR A 39 4.48 -2.70 -5.36
N VAL A 40 5.75 -2.72 -5.73
CA VAL A 40 6.86 -2.77 -4.74
C VAL A 40 6.87 -1.54 -3.84
N SER A 41 6.49 -0.36 -4.36
CA SER A 41 6.34 0.84 -3.55
C SER A 41 5.20 0.70 -2.52
N ILE A 42 4.07 0.13 -2.91
CA ILE A 42 2.96 -0.14 -2.00
C ILE A 42 3.34 -1.20 -0.95
N GLU A 43 4.06 -2.26 -1.34
CA GLU A 43 4.59 -3.26 -0.41
C GLU A 43 5.50 -2.61 0.65
N ALA A 44 6.38 -1.70 0.23
CA ALA A 44 7.26 -0.97 1.13
C ALA A 44 6.48 -0.09 2.12
N TRP A 45 5.42 0.57 1.66
CA TRP A 45 4.54 1.34 2.55
C TRP A 45 3.84 0.45 3.58
N CYS A 46 3.27 -0.66 3.14
CA CYS A 46 2.62 -1.62 4.04
C CYS A 46 3.60 -2.16 5.09
N LEU A 47 4.80 -2.54 4.67
CA LEU A 47 5.84 -3.06 5.57
C LEU A 47 6.30 -1.99 6.58
N GLY A 48 6.52 -0.76 6.13
CA GLY A 48 6.92 0.36 6.98
C GLY A 48 5.84 0.71 8.02
N TYR A 49 4.57 0.74 7.60
CA TYR A 49 3.46 0.94 8.53
C TYR A 49 3.34 -0.20 9.54
N ALA A 50 3.43 -1.46 9.11
CA ALA A 50 3.41 -2.61 9.99
C ALA A 50 4.53 -2.53 11.05
N TRP A 51 5.74 -2.16 10.63
CA TRP A 51 6.86 -1.94 11.54
C TRP A 51 6.60 -0.81 12.54
N LYS A 52 6.05 0.32 12.05
CA LYS A 52 5.76 1.48 12.91
C LYS A 52 4.67 1.18 13.94
N TYR A 53 3.65 0.40 13.56
CA TYR A 53 2.64 -0.08 14.50
C TYR A 53 3.22 -1.06 15.52
N TRP A 54 4.02 -2.03 15.07
CA TRP A 54 4.66 -3.02 15.94
C TRP A 54 5.58 -2.36 16.96
N SER A 55 6.38 -1.39 16.54
CA SER A 55 7.31 -0.66 17.42
C SER A 55 6.63 0.35 18.36
N GLY A 56 5.32 0.52 18.27
CA GLY A 56 4.57 1.53 19.05
C GLY A 56 4.77 2.98 18.59
N GLY A 57 5.59 3.19 17.55
CA GLY A 57 5.92 4.54 17.06
C GLY A 57 4.71 5.29 16.50
N MET A 58 3.74 4.60 15.90
CA MET A 58 2.52 5.24 15.41
C MET A 58 1.64 5.71 16.59
N GLN A 59 1.53 4.91 17.63
CA GLN A 59 0.78 5.27 18.82
C GLN A 59 1.38 6.49 19.52
N ALA A 60 2.71 6.57 19.62
CA ALA A 60 3.41 7.72 20.18
C ALA A 60 3.13 9.02 19.39
N ILE A 61 3.13 8.95 18.05
CA ILE A 61 2.80 10.09 17.17
C ILE A 61 1.37 10.57 17.42
N VAL A 62 0.41 9.64 17.48
CA VAL A 62 -1.01 9.98 17.71
C VAL A 62 -1.21 10.58 19.09
N MET A 63 -0.64 9.99 20.14
CA MET A 63 -0.73 10.51 21.52
C MET A 63 -0.13 11.92 21.63
N ALA A 64 1.06 12.14 21.09
CA ALA A 64 1.69 13.45 21.11
C ALA A 64 0.83 14.53 20.42
N ALA A 65 0.19 14.19 19.29
CA ALA A 65 -0.71 15.11 18.60
C ALA A 65 -2.01 15.37 19.38
N GLN A 66 -2.53 14.36 20.05
CA GLN A 66 -3.73 14.48 20.88
C GLN A 66 -3.49 15.30 22.16
N ASP A 67 -2.30 15.16 22.75
CA ASP A 67 -1.92 15.92 23.95
C ASP A 67 -1.71 17.41 23.66
N ALA A 68 -1.23 17.73 22.46
CA ALA A 68 -1.05 19.10 21.99
C ALA A 68 -2.37 19.78 21.55
N ALA A 69 -3.44 19.01 21.35
CA ALA A 69 -4.72 19.50 20.84
C ALA A 69 -5.69 19.89 21.96
N PRO A 70 -6.57 20.90 21.73
CA PRO A 70 -7.65 21.23 22.66
C PRO A 70 -8.62 20.04 22.82
N ALA A 71 -9.30 19.99 23.97
CA ALA A 71 -10.11 18.84 24.39
C ALA A 71 -11.16 18.36 23.35
N GLY A 72 -11.73 19.29 22.55
CA GLY A 72 -12.70 18.95 21.50
C GLY A 72 -12.10 18.50 20.16
N GLY A 73 -10.78 18.68 19.94
CA GLY A 73 -10.11 18.41 18.68
C GLY A 73 -9.13 17.23 18.68
N LYS A 74 -9.08 16.46 19.76
CA LYS A 74 -8.10 15.37 19.94
C LYS A 74 -8.17 14.30 18.84
N ILE A 75 -9.38 13.91 18.42
CA ILE A 75 -9.58 12.88 17.40
C ILE A 75 -9.06 13.40 16.05
N ASP A 76 -9.44 14.62 15.69
CA ASP A 76 -9.03 15.23 14.41
C ASP A 76 -7.51 15.47 14.37
N ALA A 77 -6.91 15.85 15.50
CA ALA A 77 -5.46 16.00 15.61
C ALA A 77 -4.73 14.67 15.40
N GLY A 78 -5.24 13.58 15.98
CA GLY A 78 -4.72 12.24 15.77
C GLY A 78 -4.82 11.79 14.30
N ILE A 79 -5.95 12.03 13.64
CA ILE A 79 -6.15 11.70 12.22
C ILE A 79 -5.17 12.50 11.34
N LYS A 80 -5.05 13.80 11.55
CA LYS A 80 -4.11 14.67 10.83
C LYS A 80 -2.65 14.24 11.03
N ALA A 81 -2.29 13.81 12.25
CA ALA A 81 -0.95 13.33 12.54
C ALA A 81 -0.60 12.07 11.73
N VAL A 82 -1.54 11.12 11.60
CA VAL A 82 -1.37 9.92 10.78
C VAL A 82 -1.29 10.26 9.29
N GLN A 83 -2.13 11.18 8.81
CA GLN A 83 -2.09 11.65 7.43
C GLN A 83 -0.76 12.34 7.09
N ASN A 84 -0.30 13.24 7.96
CA ASN A 84 0.99 13.91 7.78
C ASN A 84 2.15 12.89 7.80
N TYR A 85 2.09 11.92 8.70
CA TYR A 85 3.10 10.84 8.71
C TYR A 85 3.12 10.08 7.39
N LEU A 86 1.96 9.77 6.79
CA LEU A 86 1.88 9.12 5.48
C LEU A 86 2.56 9.94 4.39
N LEU A 87 2.26 11.24 4.33
CA LEU A 87 2.84 12.13 3.32
C LEU A 87 4.37 12.20 3.44
N HIS A 88 4.89 12.35 4.66
CA HIS A 88 6.33 12.35 4.91
C HIS A 88 6.97 10.99 4.60
N PHE A 89 6.33 9.91 5.00
CA PHE A 89 6.82 8.55 4.78
C PHE A 89 6.83 8.16 3.30
N ALA A 90 5.82 8.58 2.55
CA ALA A 90 5.72 8.36 1.10
C ALA A 90 6.61 9.30 0.27
N GLY A 91 7.32 10.24 0.90
CA GLY A 91 8.18 11.22 0.22
C GLY A 91 7.41 12.36 -0.44
N VAL A 92 6.11 12.51 -0.17
CA VAL A 92 5.29 13.64 -0.63
C VAL A 92 5.47 14.77 0.37
N VAL A 93 6.54 15.56 0.19
CA VAL A 93 6.81 16.70 1.07
C VAL A 93 5.97 17.90 0.64
N PRO A 94 5.25 18.58 1.54
CA PRO A 94 4.58 19.84 1.24
C PRO A 94 5.60 20.87 0.73
N GLU A 95 5.21 21.67 -0.25
CA GLU A 95 6.04 22.64 -0.98
C GLU A 95 6.80 23.64 -0.06
N ASN A 96 6.28 23.85 1.15
CA ASN A 96 6.88 24.78 2.14
C ASN A 96 8.15 24.25 2.83
N ASP A 97 8.50 22.97 2.67
CA ASP A 97 9.67 22.31 3.29
C ASP A 97 10.84 22.08 2.32
N ILE A 98 10.79 22.68 1.12
CA ILE A 98 11.75 22.48 0.03
C ILE A 98 13.12 23.11 0.30
N THR A 99 13.33 23.82 1.42
CA THR A 99 14.58 24.52 1.74
C THR A 99 15.76 23.63 2.12
N SER A 100 15.56 22.30 2.23
CA SER A 100 16.63 21.37 2.59
C SER A 100 17.46 20.97 1.35
N SER A 101 18.77 21.16 1.41
CA SER A 101 19.74 20.75 0.39
C SER A 101 19.53 19.28 -0.02
N GLY A 102 19.65 18.97 -1.32
CA GLY A 102 19.33 17.68 -1.90
C GLY A 102 19.98 16.47 -1.22
N ASN A 103 21.20 16.60 -0.71
CA ASN A 103 21.91 15.52 0.01
C ASN A 103 21.25 15.21 1.37
N PHE A 104 20.71 16.20 2.05
CA PHE A 104 20.03 16.03 3.33
C PHE A 104 18.69 15.31 3.17
N ARG A 105 18.03 15.50 2.03
CA ARG A 105 16.78 14.77 1.69
C ARG A 105 17.00 13.27 1.54
N ILE A 106 18.06 12.87 0.86
CA ILE A 106 18.39 11.44 0.67
C ILE A 106 18.70 10.78 2.02
N ILE A 107 19.47 11.41 2.89
CA ILE A 107 19.79 10.87 4.22
C ILE A 107 18.52 10.73 5.08
N ARG A 108 17.62 11.71 5.04
CA ARG A 108 16.36 11.68 5.77
C ARG A 108 15.44 10.57 5.24
N GLU A 109 15.35 10.38 3.93
CA GLU A 109 14.62 9.29 3.30
C GLU A 109 15.15 7.90 3.70
N PHE A 110 16.47 7.76 3.91
CA PHE A 110 17.05 6.52 4.41
C PHE A 110 16.77 6.27 5.88
N THR A 111 16.65 7.31 6.71
CA THR A 111 16.46 7.16 8.16
C THR A 111 15.00 7.15 8.58
N GLU A 112 14.15 7.96 7.94
CA GLU A 112 12.77 8.19 8.36
C GLU A 112 11.73 7.83 7.28
N GLY A 113 12.15 7.71 6.03
CA GLY A 113 11.30 7.46 4.88
C GLY A 113 11.05 5.99 4.57
N CYS A 114 10.43 5.72 3.42
CA CYS A 114 10.10 4.37 2.97
C CYS A 114 11.27 3.65 2.28
N LEU A 115 12.39 4.31 1.99
CA LEU A 115 13.52 3.74 1.26
C LEU A 115 14.10 2.44 1.86
N PRO A 116 14.36 2.32 3.17
CA PRO A 116 14.88 1.08 3.74
C PRO A 116 13.89 -0.08 3.56
N PHE A 117 12.59 0.19 3.69
CA PHE A 117 11.55 -0.82 3.47
C PHE A 117 11.44 -1.22 2.00
N LEU A 118 11.60 -0.27 1.09
CA LEU A 118 11.66 -0.53 -0.35
C LEU A 118 12.83 -1.46 -0.70
N LEU A 119 14.02 -1.22 -0.14
CA LEU A 119 15.19 -2.08 -0.35
C LEU A 119 14.96 -3.50 0.20
N VAL A 120 14.31 -3.61 1.36
CA VAL A 120 13.94 -4.91 1.94
C VAL A 120 12.95 -5.65 1.03
N CYS A 121 11.88 -5.00 0.58
CA CYS A 121 10.90 -5.59 -0.33
C CYS A 121 11.56 -6.02 -1.65
N PHE A 122 12.41 -5.16 -2.22
CA PHE A 122 13.15 -5.47 -3.45
C PHE A 122 14.04 -6.70 -3.27
N THR A 123 14.75 -6.78 -2.15
CA THR A 123 15.63 -7.91 -1.84
C THR A 123 14.84 -9.21 -1.68
N ILE A 124 13.73 -9.17 -0.95
CA ILE A 124 12.85 -10.33 -0.77
C ILE A 124 12.29 -10.79 -2.11
N ASN A 125 11.75 -9.88 -2.92
CA ASN A 125 11.21 -10.19 -4.23
C ASN A 125 12.29 -10.79 -5.16
N PHE A 126 13.51 -10.22 -5.15
CA PHE A 126 14.63 -10.74 -5.93
C PHE A 126 15.02 -12.17 -5.50
N ILE A 127 15.09 -12.43 -4.19
CA ILE A 127 15.38 -13.78 -3.66
C ILE A 127 14.30 -14.76 -4.08
N LEU A 128 13.02 -14.39 -4.00
CA LEU A 128 11.90 -15.24 -4.40
C LEU A 128 11.95 -15.58 -5.90
N ILE A 129 12.22 -14.59 -6.73
CA ILE A 129 12.37 -14.78 -8.19
C ILE A 129 13.59 -15.68 -8.49
N TYR A 130 14.71 -15.43 -7.82
CA TYR A 130 15.93 -16.22 -8.00
C TYR A 130 15.75 -17.70 -7.64
N ARG A 131 14.98 -17.98 -6.57
CA ARG A 131 14.63 -19.36 -6.18
C ARG A 131 13.69 -20.08 -7.16
N GLY A 132 13.11 -19.33 -8.10
CA GLY A 132 12.21 -19.83 -9.13
C GLY A 132 10.76 -19.96 -8.68
N ILE A 133 9.86 -20.05 -9.67
CA ILE A 133 8.40 -19.98 -9.46
C ILE A 133 7.91 -21.09 -8.52
N ASN A 134 8.33 -22.33 -8.75
CA ASN A 134 7.82 -23.50 -8.00
C ASN A 134 8.35 -23.58 -6.56
N LYS A 135 9.61 -23.18 -6.34
CA LYS A 135 10.26 -23.32 -5.02
C LYS A 135 10.26 -22.03 -4.19
N GLY A 136 10.18 -20.89 -4.85
CA GLY A 136 10.18 -19.59 -4.18
C GLY A 136 8.76 -19.04 -4.03
N ILE A 137 8.15 -18.67 -5.13
CA ILE A 137 6.87 -17.96 -5.13
C ILE A 137 5.73 -18.86 -4.66
N GLU A 138 5.65 -20.09 -5.15
CA GLU A 138 4.58 -21.04 -4.75
C GLU A 138 4.64 -21.37 -3.24
N TRP A 139 5.84 -21.59 -2.71
CA TRP A 139 6.00 -21.84 -1.27
C TRP A 139 5.58 -20.62 -0.44
N PHE A 140 6.00 -19.43 -0.85
CA PHE A 140 5.62 -18.19 -0.18
C PHE A 140 4.10 -17.98 -0.20
N CYS A 141 3.45 -18.17 -1.35
CA CYS A 141 2.01 -18.03 -1.48
C CYS A 141 1.23 -19.04 -0.61
N LYS A 142 1.71 -20.28 -0.50
CA LYS A 142 1.11 -21.30 0.37
C LYS A 142 1.09 -20.89 1.85
N LEU A 143 2.08 -20.13 2.29
CA LEU A 143 2.15 -19.60 3.66
C LEU A 143 1.40 -18.28 3.79
N ALA A 144 1.57 -17.37 2.83
CA ALA A 144 1.02 -16.02 2.89
C ALA A 144 -0.51 -15.99 2.77
N MET A 145 -1.09 -16.84 1.92
CA MET A 145 -2.55 -16.89 1.73
C MET A 145 -3.33 -17.24 3.01
N PRO A 146 -3.00 -18.33 3.74
CA PRO A 146 -3.67 -18.60 5.02
C PRO A 146 -3.42 -17.52 6.07
N ALA A 147 -2.20 -16.96 6.14
CA ALA A 147 -1.89 -15.88 7.06
C ALA A 147 -2.72 -14.63 6.78
N LEU A 148 -2.88 -14.26 5.50
CA LEU A 148 -3.70 -13.13 5.08
C LEU A 148 -5.18 -13.34 5.43
N LEU A 149 -5.70 -14.55 5.19
CA LEU A 149 -7.08 -14.92 5.57
C LEU A 149 -7.28 -14.79 7.09
N PHE A 150 -6.33 -15.29 7.88
CA PHE A 150 -6.37 -15.20 9.34
C PHE A 150 -6.38 -13.74 9.82
N CYS A 151 -5.50 -12.89 9.26
CA CYS A 151 -5.50 -11.46 9.54
C CYS A 151 -6.82 -10.79 9.15
N ALA A 152 -7.40 -11.14 8.00
CA ALA A 152 -8.69 -10.62 7.56
C ALA A 152 -9.83 -10.97 8.52
N VAL A 153 -9.85 -12.21 9.03
CA VAL A 153 -10.84 -12.65 10.04
C VAL A 153 -10.68 -11.86 11.35
N ILE A 154 -9.43 -11.66 11.83
CA ILE A 154 -9.18 -10.86 13.04
C ILE A 154 -9.68 -9.43 12.85
N ILE A 155 -9.36 -8.81 11.70
CA ILE A 155 -9.83 -7.45 11.39
C ILE A 155 -11.36 -7.40 11.34
N LEU A 156 -11.98 -8.37 10.69
CA LEU A 156 -13.44 -8.47 10.61
C LEU A 156 -14.07 -8.54 12.01
N ILE A 157 -13.57 -9.43 12.88
CA ILE A 157 -14.05 -9.56 14.25
C ILE A 157 -13.86 -8.23 14.99
N ARG A 158 -12.69 -7.59 14.85
CA ARG A 158 -12.39 -6.32 15.51
C ARG A 158 -13.31 -5.20 15.03
N VAL A 159 -13.59 -5.13 13.73
CA VAL A 159 -14.52 -4.15 13.16
C VAL A 159 -15.93 -4.39 13.68
N LEU A 160 -16.42 -5.63 13.68
CA LEU A 160 -17.77 -5.96 14.18
C LEU A 160 -17.95 -5.67 15.69
N THR A 161 -16.88 -5.73 16.47
CA THR A 161 -16.89 -5.43 17.91
C THR A 161 -16.65 -3.95 18.25
N LEU A 162 -16.34 -3.09 17.27
CA LEU A 162 -15.94 -1.71 17.51
C LEU A 162 -17.12 -0.79 17.93
N GLY A 163 -18.36 -1.14 17.54
CA GLY A 163 -19.56 -0.33 17.85
C GLY A 163 -19.56 1.02 17.12
N THR A 164 -19.84 2.11 17.84
CA THR A 164 -19.78 3.49 17.34
C THR A 164 -18.48 4.15 17.83
N PRO A 165 -17.44 4.22 16.99
CA PRO A 165 -16.11 4.71 17.42
C PRO A 165 -16.08 6.21 17.69
N ASN A 166 -16.99 6.99 17.12
CA ASN A 166 -17.04 8.42 17.32
C ASN A 166 -18.37 8.84 17.99
N PRO A 167 -18.36 9.23 19.28
CA PRO A 167 -19.57 9.69 19.98
C PRO A 167 -20.21 10.94 19.38
N ASN A 168 -19.42 11.77 18.67
CA ASN A 168 -19.90 13.00 18.06
C ASN A 168 -20.59 12.77 16.70
N ASN A 169 -20.46 11.56 16.14
CA ASN A 169 -21.11 11.19 14.87
C ASN A 169 -21.70 9.79 14.99
N PRO A 170 -22.93 9.66 15.56
CA PRO A 170 -23.58 8.37 15.77
C PRO A 170 -23.91 7.63 14.48
N ASP A 171 -24.01 8.36 13.35
CA ASP A 171 -24.25 7.78 12.02
C ASP A 171 -23.04 7.01 11.48
N ALA A 172 -21.83 7.28 11.98
CA ALA A 172 -20.61 6.54 11.67
C ALA A 172 -20.57 5.21 12.45
N SER A 173 -21.60 4.39 12.31
CA SER A 173 -21.69 3.05 12.91
C SER A 173 -21.39 1.96 11.90
N ILE A 174 -20.95 0.80 12.38
CA ILE A 174 -20.64 -0.37 11.53
C ILE A 174 -21.88 -0.85 10.78
N LEU A 175 -23.04 -0.81 11.45
CA LEU A 175 -24.31 -1.21 10.83
C LEU A 175 -24.69 -0.29 9.68
N ASN A 176 -24.49 1.01 9.82
CA ASN A 176 -24.73 1.96 8.73
C ASN A 176 -23.72 1.77 7.60
N GLY A 177 -22.45 1.48 7.92
CA GLY A 177 -21.43 1.19 6.90
C GLY A 177 -21.72 -0.09 6.11
N LEU A 178 -22.15 -1.14 6.75
CA LEU A 178 -22.61 -2.36 6.08
C LEU A 178 -23.93 -2.15 5.33
N GLY A 179 -24.84 -1.39 5.91
CA GLY A 179 -26.13 -1.04 5.30
C GLY A 179 -25.96 -0.16 4.06
N PHE A 180 -24.93 0.66 3.98
CA PHE A 180 -24.68 1.57 2.85
C PHE A 180 -24.58 0.85 1.50
N MET A 181 -24.00 -0.36 1.47
CA MET A 181 -23.90 -1.16 0.24
C MET A 181 -25.25 -1.69 -0.24
N TRP A 182 -26.21 -1.93 0.68
CA TRP A 182 -27.49 -2.57 0.38
C TRP A 182 -28.66 -1.58 0.39
N ASN A 183 -28.52 -0.48 1.13
CA ASN A 183 -29.52 0.57 1.27
C ASN A 183 -28.80 1.94 1.23
N PRO A 184 -28.34 2.40 0.04
CA PRO A 184 -27.73 3.71 -0.10
C PRO A 184 -28.79 4.77 0.25
N ILE A 185 -28.69 5.32 1.45
CA ILE A 185 -29.55 6.41 1.89
C ILE A 185 -29.14 7.63 1.06
N GLY A 186 -29.99 7.97 0.08
CA GLY A 186 -29.78 9.08 -0.85
C GLY A 186 -29.87 10.51 -0.20
N HIS A 187 -29.76 10.59 1.12
CA HIS A 187 -29.92 11.84 1.87
C HIS A 187 -28.76 12.83 1.67
N ASN A 188 -27.58 12.38 1.23
CA ASN A 188 -26.40 13.24 1.10
C ASN A 188 -26.10 13.64 -0.36
N LEU A 189 -26.95 13.27 -1.31
CA LEU A 189 -26.77 13.65 -2.73
C LEU A 189 -27.62 14.85 -3.16
N ILE A 190 -28.47 15.39 -2.29
CA ILE A 190 -29.42 16.45 -2.63
C ILE A 190 -29.10 17.79 -1.94
N ASP A 191 -28.29 17.78 -0.87
CA ASP A 191 -27.95 18.96 -0.07
C ASP A 191 -26.48 19.41 -0.21
N GLY A 192 -25.84 19.14 -1.35
CA GLY A 192 -24.47 19.57 -1.69
C GLY A 192 -24.46 20.50 -2.89
#